data_e062723f3aff759d6f4bc900f64f93e2
#
_entry.id   e062723f3aff759d6f4bc900f64f93e2
#
_cell.length_a   1.000
_cell.length_b   1.000
_cell.length_c   1.000
_cell.angle_alpha   90.00
_cell.angle_beta   90.00
_cell.angle_gamma   90.00
#
_symmetry.space_group_name_H-M   'P 1'
#
loop_
_entity.id
_entity.type
_entity.pdbx_description
1 polymer ?
#
loop_
_entity_poly.entity_id
_entity_poly.type
_entity_poly.pdbx_seq_one_letter_code
_entity_poly.pdbx_strand_id
1 'polypeptide(L)'
;MRLLQRSLAILLFFTTAAGAQDVIRARSTLVLVPTLVETKKGEPVFALKPEDFVITDNGVIQPARLEEDTDLEPLALAVVIQTGREAFAQTNNLRGLNTMIDSLIGDVDRSVAVVAFDSQPQLIQDFTGKALDVSDALKSLQAGDGGAAILDAVKYATHLLSQQPKEYRRAVLLISETRDHGSHAAIQEVVQQVGETNTVVYSVAFSPSKTELKDSFRGNNATGPSANLLSPILMTIQAFRRNTSAAIAHLTGGEYVRFDSQFGFDQQIGNLTNHVHNRYILSFQPPSPAPGLHGIRVQLPAHSNLRVIARQSYWASAPPD
;
A
#
# COMPACT_ATOMS: atom_id res chain seq x y z
N MET A 1 2.13 21.39 -95.07
CA MET A 1 1.39 22.47 -94.41
C MET A 1 0.60 21.87 -93.28
N ARG A 2 0.74 22.36 -92.05
CA ARG A 2 0.21 22.00 -90.75
C ARG A 2 1.12 21.09 -89.88
N LEU A 3 1.87 21.76 -89.09
CA LEU A 3 2.62 21.27 -87.91
C LEU A 3 1.65 20.82 -86.80
N LEU A 4 1.78 19.57 -86.34
CA LEU A 4 1.16 19.11 -85.11
C LEU A 4 2.19 19.23 -83.94
N GLN A 5 1.97 20.19 -83.10
CA GLN A 5 2.66 20.29 -81.77
C GLN A 5 2.13 19.20 -80.83
N ARG A 6 3.01 18.31 -80.38
CA ARG A 6 2.74 17.38 -79.29
C ARG A 6 3.27 17.98 -78.01
N SER A 7 2.37 18.48 -77.16
CA SER A 7 2.67 18.90 -75.82
C SER A 7 2.76 17.67 -74.91
N LEU A 8 3.96 17.43 -74.39
CA LEU A 8 4.24 16.38 -73.39
C LEU A 8 4.02 16.96 -71.99
N ALA A 9 2.91 16.65 -71.35
CA ALA A 9 2.64 17.01 -69.96
C ALA A 9 3.36 16.05 -69.02
N ILE A 10 4.41 16.55 -68.33
CA ILE A 10 5.08 15.83 -67.26
C ILE A 10 4.26 15.99 -65.98
N LEU A 11 3.62 14.93 -65.53
CA LEU A 11 2.90 14.88 -64.27
C LEU A 11 3.90 14.53 -63.15
N LEU A 12 4.32 15.54 -62.38
CA LEU A 12 5.12 15.33 -61.17
C LEU A 12 4.23 14.76 -60.07
N PHE A 13 4.41 13.50 -59.73
CA PHE A 13 3.85 12.92 -58.51
C PHE A 13 4.70 13.33 -57.32
N PHE A 14 4.21 14.28 -56.50
CA PHE A 14 4.72 14.54 -55.17
C PHE A 14 4.21 13.43 -54.23
N THR A 15 5.03 12.43 -53.92
CA THR A 15 4.75 11.49 -52.84
C THR A 15 5.05 12.21 -51.53
N THR A 16 4.02 12.69 -50.84
CA THR A 16 4.11 13.10 -49.43
C THR A 16 4.33 11.85 -48.59
N ALA A 17 5.56 11.65 -48.13
CA ALA A 17 5.86 10.69 -47.07
C ALA A 17 5.19 11.24 -45.79
N ALA A 18 4.03 10.71 -45.45
CA ALA A 18 3.45 10.89 -44.14
C ALA A 18 4.35 10.14 -43.15
N GLY A 19 5.26 10.87 -42.50
CA GLY A 19 5.98 10.34 -41.36
C GLY A 19 4.97 10.00 -40.28
N ALA A 20 4.81 8.72 -39.99
CA ALA A 20 4.12 8.27 -38.78
C ALA A 20 4.88 8.86 -37.59
N GLN A 21 4.32 9.89 -36.96
CA GLN A 21 4.78 10.30 -35.64
C GLN A 21 4.36 9.19 -34.68
N ASP A 22 5.32 8.36 -34.28
CA ASP A 22 5.17 7.52 -33.11
C ASP A 22 4.87 8.42 -31.92
N VAL A 23 3.59 8.53 -31.56
CA VAL A 23 3.18 9.16 -30.32
C VAL A 23 3.62 8.23 -29.21
N ILE A 24 4.84 8.45 -28.72
CA ILE A 24 5.32 7.84 -27.47
C ILE A 24 4.37 8.33 -26.38
N ARG A 25 3.36 7.53 -26.07
CA ARG A 25 2.53 7.72 -24.88
C ARG A 25 3.36 7.30 -23.68
N ALA A 26 4.22 8.19 -23.20
CA ALA A 26 4.84 8.06 -21.90
C ALA A 26 3.71 8.07 -20.87
N ARG A 27 3.29 6.90 -20.41
CA ARG A 27 2.49 6.79 -19.18
C ARG A 27 3.39 7.15 -18.02
N SER A 28 3.41 8.42 -17.68
CA SER A 28 4.06 8.87 -16.48
C SER A 28 3.23 8.39 -15.29
N THR A 29 3.75 7.42 -14.57
CA THR A 29 3.10 6.86 -13.39
C THR A 29 3.30 7.80 -12.22
N LEU A 30 2.23 8.43 -11.74
CA LEU A 30 2.27 9.20 -10.50
C LEU A 30 2.43 8.21 -9.35
N VAL A 31 3.48 8.39 -8.55
CA VAL A 31 3.74 7.58 -7.37
C VAL A 31 3.27 8.34 -6.14
N LEU A 32 2.23 7.83 -5.48
CA LEU A 32 1.74 8.38 -4.22
C LEU A 32 2.56 7.81 -3.05
N VAL A 33 2.95 8.69 -2.14
CA VAL A 33 3.81 8.39 -0.99
C VAL A 33 3.13 8.89 0.30
N PRO A 34 2.17 8.13 0.85
CA PRO A 34 1.59 8.44 2.15
C PRO A 34 2.69 8.57 3.19
N THR A 35 2.72 9.71 3.89
CA THR A 35 3.80 10.08 4.79
C THR A 35 3.26 10.65 6.10
N LEU A 36 3.48 9.97 7.20
CA LEU A 36 3.23 10.50 8.54
C LEU A 36 4.52 11.14 9.06
N VAL A 37 4.39 12.36 9.58
CA VAL A 37 5.47 13.03 10.31
C VAL A 37 5.01 13.21 11.75
N GLU A 38 5.84 12.76 12.68
CA GLU A 38 5.50 12.81 14.09
C GLU A 38 6.67 13.31 14.95
N THR A 39 6.35 13.82 16.12
CA THR A 39 7.32 14.12 17.18
C THR A 39 7.86 12.80 17.76
N LYS A 40 8.92 12.88 18.59
CA LYS A 40 9.42 11.70 19.34
C LYS A 40 8.38 11.10 20.30
N LYS A 41 7.31 11.84 20.61
CA LYS A 41 6.20 11.38 21.45
C LYS A 41 5.08 10.71 20.67
N GLY A 42 5.17 10.66 19.32
CA GLY A 42 4.14 10.10 18.46
C GLY A 42 3.00 11.07 18.12
N GLU A 43 3.20 12.38 18.32
CA GLU A 43 2.19 13.39 17.98
C GLU A 43 2.38 13.79 16.50
N PRO A 44 1.34 13.75 15.66
CA PRO A 44 1.43 14.19 14.26
C PRO A 44 1.85 15.66 14.17
N VAL A 45 2.69 15.96 13.18
CA VAL A 45 3.20 17.32 12.90
C VAL A 45 2.54 17.82 11.62
N PHE A 46 1.98 19.01 11.70
CA PHE A 46 1.28 19.68 10.59
C PHE A 46 2.08 20.88 10.06
N ALA A 47 1.61 21.45 8.97
CA ALA A 47 2.13 22.67 8.35
C ALA A 47 3.55 22.57 7.78
N LEU A 48 4.04 21.37 7.46
CA LEU A 48 5.22 21.20 6.62
C LEU A 48 4.86 21.48 5.16
N LYS A 49 5.82 22.05 4.43
CA LYS A 49 5.67 22.41 3.03
C LYS A 49 6.37 21.39 2.13
N PRO A 50 6.04 21.31 0.84
CA PRO A 50 6.72 20.42 -0.11
C PRO A 50 8.25 20.53 -0.05
N GLU A 51 8.79 21.74 0.17
CA GLU A 51 10.22 22.04 0.22
C GLU A 51 10.94 21.43 1.43
N ASP A 52 10.19 21.10 2.49
CA ASP A 52 10.74 20.42 3.67
C ASP A 52 11.08 18.96 3.41
N PHE A 53 10.46 18.37 2.37
CA PHE A 53 10.60 16.96 2.05
C PHE A 53 11.62 16.70 0.94
N VAL A 54 12.47 15.72 1.16
CA VAL A 54 13.34 15.15 0.13
C VAL A 54 12.92 13.71 -0.12
N ILE A 55 12.44 13.43 -1.32
CA ILE A 55 12.10 12.07 -1.77
C ILE A 55 13.24 11.54 -2.63
N THR A 56 13.63 10.29 -2.41
CA THR A 56 14.54 9.60 -3.31
C THR A 56 13.92 8.30 -3.82
N ASP A 57 14.14 8.00 -5.10
CA ASP A 57 13.83 6.75 -5.78
C ASP A 57 15.14 6.03 -6.08
N ASN A 58 15.36 4.86 -5.48
CA ASN A 58 16.64 4.13 -5.55
C ASN A 58 17.88 5.04 -5.31
N GLY A 59 17.73 6.02 -4.41
CA GLY A 59 18.79 6.99 -4.07
C GLY A 59 18.85 8.23 -4.97
N VAL A 60 18.06 8.31 -6.04
CA VAL A 60 17.98 9.48 -6.93
C VAL A 60 16.92 10.43 -6.43
N ILE A 61 17.27 11.70 -6.21
CA ILE A 61 16.32 12.73 -5.73
C ILE A 61 15.22 12.95 -6.76
N GLN A 62 13.97 12.97 -6.29
CA GLN A 62 12.77 13.23 -7.07
C GLN A 62 12.10 14.54 -6.63
N PRO A 63 11.50 15.30 -7.56
CA PRO A 63 10.70 16.47 -7.21
C PRO A 63 9.47 16.04 -6.40
N ALA A 64 9.39 16.48 -5.14
CA ALA A 64 8.25 16.21 -4.28
C ALA A 64 7.10 17.19 -4.57
N ARG A 65 5.86 16.70 -4.60
CA ARG A 65 4.64 17.49 -4.57
C ARG A 65 3.82 17.07 -3.38
N LEU A 66 3.04 17.99 -2.85
CA LEU A 66 2.03 17.70 -1.83
C LEU A 66 0.67 17.69 -2.51
N GLU A 67 -0.02 16.56 -2.41
CA GLU A 67 -1.38 16.42 -2.92
C GLU A 67 -2.35 16.98 -1.87
N GLU A 68 -3.29 17.81 -2.33
CA GLU A 68 -4.34 18.40 -1.51
C GLU A 68 -5.61 17.52 -1.61
N ASP A 69 -6.45 17.56 -0.58
CA ASP A 69 -7.82 17.00 -0.54
C ASP A 69 -7.95 15.48 -0.76
N THR A 70 -6.86 14.70 -0.65
CA THR A 70 -6.94 13.25 -0.81
C THR A 70 -7.79 12.56 0.28
N ASP A 71 -8.00 13.21 1.42
CA ASP A 71 -8.84 12.68 2.50
C ASP A 71 -10.35 12.73 2.19
N LEU A 72 -10.75 13.46 1.16
CA LEU A 72 -12.13 13.55 0.68
C LEU A 72 -12.47 12.43 -0.33
N GLU A 73 -11.49 11.70 -0.83
CA GLU A 73 -11.72 10.62 -1.78
C GLU A 73 -12.41 9.43 -1.10
N PRO A 74 -13.36 8.78 -1.80
CA PRO A 74 -14.01 7.56 -1.30
C PRO A 74 -13.00 6.48 -0.94
N LEU A 75 -13.30 5.65 0.06
CA LEU A 75 -12.43 4.58 0.52
C LEU A 75 -13.03 3.19 0.28
N ALA A 76 -12.33 2.35 -0.46
CA ALA A 76 -12.54 0.91 -0.50
C ALA A 76 -11.61 0.22 0.51
N LEU A 77 -12.21 -0.41 1.52
CA LEU A 77 -11.50 -1.06 2.61
C LEU A 77 -11.80 -2.56 2.63
N ALA A 78 -10.76 -3.38 2.54
CA ALA A 78 -10.87 -4.81 2.82
C ALA A 78 -10.39 -5.09 4.25
N VAL A 79 -11.30 -5.53 5.12
CA VAL A 79 -11.00 -5.98 6.48
C VAL A 79 -10.64 -7.46 6.42
N VAL A 80 -9.37 -7.78 6.66
CA VAL A 80 -8.79 -9.12 6.50
C VAL A 80 -8.42 -9.67 7.87
N ILE A 81 -9.14 -10.68 8.33
CA ILE A 81 -9.06 -11.17 9.71
C ILE A 81 -8.63 -12.63 9.73
N GLN A 82 -7.55 -12.90 10.45
CA GLN A 82 -7.14 -14.27 10.71
C GLN A 82 -8.12 -14.94 11.69
N THR A 83 -8.65 -16.08 11.26
CA THR A 83 -9.60 -16.91 12.03
C THR A 83 -9.02 -18.26 12.41
N GLY A 84 -7.74 -18.52 12.15
CA GLY A 84 -7.06 -19.70 12.62
C GLY A 84 -7.31 -19.91 14.12
N ARG A 85 -7.33 -21.16 14.57
CA ARG A 85 -7.82 -21.54 15.91
C ARG A 85 -7.25 -20.71 17.06
N GLU A 86 -5.96 -20.43 17.06
CA GLU A 86 -5.31 -19.61 18.09
C GLU A 86 -5.63 -18.14 17.92
N ALA A 87 -5.72 -17.65 16.69
CA ALA A 87 -6.09 -16.29 16.36
C ALA A 87 -7.54 -15.99 16.76
N PHE A 88 -8.44 -16.94 16.55
CA PHE A 88 -9.84 -16.78 16.89
C PHE A 88 -10.07 -16.55 18.40
N ALA A 89 -9.21 -17.11 19.25
CA ALA A 89 -9.26 -16.83 20.68
C ALA A 89 -9.01 -15.35 21.01
N GLN A 90 -8.31 -14.62 20.12
CA GLN A 90 -8.04 -13.18 20.26
C GLN A 90 -9.21 -12.31 19.78
N THR A 91 -10.22 -12.88 19.09
CA THR A 91 -11.36 -12.10 18.59
C THR A 91 -12.16 -11.43 19.71
N ASN A 92 -12.12 -11.98 20.93
CA ASN A 92 -12.70 -11.33 22.11
C ASN A 92 -12.04 -9.99 22.44
N ASN A 93 -10.78 -9.78 22.01
CA ASN A 93 -10.05 -8.54 22.15
C ASN A 93 -10.33 -7.54 21.02
N LEU A 94 -11.17 -7.92 20.04
CA LEU A 94 -11.55 -7.08 18.90
C LEU A 94 -12.89 -6.38 19.12
N ARG A 95 -13.33 -6.27 20.39
CA ARG A 95 -14.51 -5.45 20.72
C ARG A 95 -14.23 -4.01 20.30
N GLY A 96 -15.15 -3.40 19.60
CA GLY A 96 -14.95 -2.05 19.04
C GLY A 96 -14.37 -2.02 17.63
N LEU A 97 -14.10 -3.18 17.00
CA LEU A 97 -13.62 -3.24 15.63
C LEU A 97 -14.54 -2.48 14.65
N ASN A 98 -15.86 -2.54 14.83
CA ASN A 98 -16.79 -1.74 14.02
C ASN A 98 -16.54 -0.24 14.16
N THR A 99 -16.40 0.26 15.41
CA THR A 99 -16.09 1.66 15.67
C THR A 99 -14.74 2.06 15.05
N MET A 100 -13.77 1.16 15.11
CA MET A 100 -12.48 1.35 14.45
C MET A 100 -12.63 1.49 12.93
N ILE A 101 -13.36 0.58 12.31
CA ILE A 101 -13.59 0.63 10.86
C ILE A 101 -14.27 1.95 10.48
N ASP A 102 -15.31 2.34 11.21
CA ASP A 102 -15.99 3.61 11.01
C ASP A 102 -15.05 4.81 11.19
N SER A 103 -14.22 4.80 12.23
CA SER A 103 -13.25 5.86 12.50
C SER A 103 -12.13 5.92 11.45
N LEU A 104 -11.70 4.77 10.93
CA LEU A 104 -10.64 4.68 9.92
C LEU A 104 -11.12 5.19 8.56
N ILE A 105 -12.40 5.02 8.26
CA ILE A 105 -13.03 5.52 7.03
C ILE A 105 -13.31 7.02 7.14
N GLY A 106 -13.78 7.51 8.29
CA GLY A 106 -14.21 8.89 8.48
C GLY A 106 -15.54 9.19 7.79
N ASP A 107 -15.72 10.44 7.34
CA ASP A 107 -16.96 10.97 6.76
C ASP A 107 -17.01 10.83 5.23
N VAL A 108 -16.20 9.96 4.62
CA VAL A 108 -16.21 9.76 3.17
C VAL A 108 -17.10 8.59 2.76
N ASP A 109 -17.47 8.56 1.48
CA ASP A 109 -18.16 7.41 0.90
C ASP A 109 -17.29 6.15 1.05
N ARG A 110 -17.92 5.08 1.53
CA ARG A 110 -17.24 3.84 1.87
C ARG A 110 -17.74 2.65 1.09
N SER A 111 -16.82 1.72 0.86
CA SER A 111 -17.10 0.39 0.33
C SER A 111 -16.24 -0.59 1.12
N VAL A 112 -16.87 -1.42 1.99
CA VAL A 112 -16.15 -2.29 2.93
C VAL A 112 -16.45 -3.74 2.62
N ALA A 113 -15.40 -4.56 2.46
CA ALA A 113 -15.48 -6.01 2.39
C ALA A 113 -14.87 -6.66 3.64
N VAL A 114 -15.35 -7.85 4.01
CA VAL A 114 -14.79 -8.65 5.09
C VAL A 114 -14.30 -9.98 4.55
N VAL A 115 -13.02 -10.25 4.77
CA VAL A 115 -12.34 -11.48 4.39
C VAL A 115 -11.84 -12.17 5.66
N ALA A 116 -12.24 -13.41 5.89
CA ALA A 116 -11.62 -14.26 6.88
C ALA A 116 -10.51 -15.08 6.25
N PHE A 117 -9.49 -15.45 7.02
CA PHE A 117 -8.49 -16.39 6.53
C PHE A 117 -7.89 -17.25 7.65
N ASP A 118 -7.50 -18.43 7.26
CA ASP A 118 -6.68 -19.39 8.02
C ASP A 118 -5.61 -19.94 7.08
N SER A 119 -5.69 -21.17 6.63
CA SER A 119 -4.87 -21.73 5.53
C SER A 119 -5.29 -21.21 4.16
N GLN A 120 -6.48 -20.61 4.04
CA GLN A 120 -7.03 -20.03 2.81
C GLN A 120 -7.91 -18.80 3.10
N PRO A 121 -7.92 -17.79 2.21
CA PRO A 121 -8.83 -16.66 2.33
C PRO A 121 -10.24 -17.03 1.88
N GLN A 122 -11.23 -16.48 2.60
CA GLN A 122 -12.65 -16.63 2.31
C GLN A 122 -13.35 -15.27 2.39
N LEU A 123 -14.10 -14.90 1.36
CA LEU A 123 -14.96 -13.72 1.38
C LEU A 123 -16.19 -13.99 2.27
N ILE A 124 -16.32 -13.22 3.34
CA ILE A 124 -17.45 -13.29 4.26
C ILE A 124 -18.53 -12.30 3.86
N GLN A 125 -18.12 -11.06 3.51
CA GLN A 125 -18.98 -9.99 3.06
C GLN A 125 -18.32 -9.29 1.88
N ASP A 126 -19.03 -9.22 0.77
CA ASP A 126 -18.60 -8.42 -0.37
C ASP A 126 -18.76 -6.92 -0.08
N PHE A 127 -18.19 -6.10 -0.90
CA PHE A 127 -18.16 -4.64 -0.72
C PHE A 127 -19.55 -4.05 -0.50
N THR A 128 -19.71 -3.36 0.62
CA THR A 128 -20.97 -2.70 1.03
C THR A 128 -20.69 -1.35 1.68
N GLY A 129 -21.58 -0.38 1.45
CA GLY A 129 -21.59 0.88 2.19
C GLY A 129 -22.30 0.81 3.55
N LYS A 130 -22.92 -0.33 3.87
CA LYS A 130 -23.78 -0.47 5.05
C LYS A 130 -23.00 -1.01 6.25
N ALA A 131 -22.89 -0.21 7.33
CA ALA A 131 -22.20 -0.62 8.55
C ALA A 131 -22.79 -1.86 9.21
N LEU A 132 -24.11 -2.07 9.08
CA LEU A 132 -24.78 -3.24 9.65
C LEU A 132 -24.34 -4.54 8.97
N ASP A 133 -24.21 -4.55 7.65
CA ASP A 133 -23.76 -5.74 6.91
C ASP A 133 -22.34 -6.15 7.37
N VAL A 134 -21.45 -5.15 7.53
CA VAL A 134 -20.08 -5.36 8.05
C VAL A 134 -20.11 -5.90 9.48
N SER A 135 -20.94 -5.30 10.35
CA SER A 135 -21.07 -5.74 11.74
C SER A 135 -21.58 -7.19 11.85
N ASP A 136 -22.55 -7.56 11.01
CA ASP A 136 -23.12 -8.90 11.03
C ASP A 136 -22.13 -9.93 10.44
N ALA A 137 -21.36 -9.56 9.42
CA ALA A 137 -20.26 -10.37 8.90
C ALA A 137 -19.19 -10.65 9.97
N LEU A 138 -18.78 -9.61 10.73
CA LEU A 138 -17.81 -9.77 11.82
C LEU A 138 -18.33 -10.68 12.95
N LYS A 139 -19.63 -10.63 13.27
CA LYS A 139 -20.25 -11.52 14.26
C LYS A 139 -20.40 -12.97 13.77
N SER A 140 -20.47 -13.17 12.45
CA SER A 140 -20.61 -14.49 11.84
C SER A 140 -19.31 -15.26 11.71
N LEU A 141 -18.15 -14.63 12.01
CA LEU A 141 -16.84 -15.26 11.94
C LEU A 141 -16.79 -16.51 12.84
N GLN A 142 -16.18 -17.57 12.32
CA GLN A 142 -16.01 -18.83 13.02
C GLN A 142 -14.51 -19.19 13.09
N ALA A 143 -14.17 -20.01 14.08
CA ALA A 143 -12.82 -20.55 14.19
C ALA A 143 -12.49 -21.44 12.98
N GLY A 144 -11.41 -21.13 12.32
CA GLY A 144 -10.88 -21.91 11.23
C GLY A 144 -9.90 -23.01 11.65
N ASP A 145 -8.98 -23.37 10.77
CA ASP A 145 -7.90 -24.30 11.05
C ASP A 145 -6.73 -23.62 11.81
N GLY A 146 -5.53 -24.18 11.79
CA GLY A 146 -4.34 -23.61 12.44
C GLY A 146 -3.48 -22.73 11.53
N GLY A 147 -3.95 -22.38 10.33
CA GLY A 147 -3.17 -21.68 9.33
C GLY A 147 -3.07 -20.17 9.54
N ALA A 148 -2.09 -19.56 8.89
CA ALA A 148 -1.85 -18.13 8.83
C ALA A 148 -1.33 -17.71 7.44
N ALA A 149 -2.12 -17.99 6.41
CA ALA A 149 -1.77 -17.69 5.02
C ALA A 149 -1.94 -16.18 4.72
N ILE A 150 -1.11 -15.35 5.37
CA ILE A 150 -1.19 -13.87 5.31
C ILE A 150 -0.98 -13.37 3.89
N LEU A 151 0.01 -13.90 3.16
CA LEU A 151 0.30 -13.46 1.80
C LEU A 151 -0.85 -13.79 0.85
N ASP A 152 -1.44 -14.98 0.96
CA ASP A 152 -2.60 -15.37 0.16
C ASP A 152 -3.81 -14.47 0.47
N ALA A 153 -4.02 -14.16 1.75
CA ALA A 153 -5.12 -13.29 2.18
C ALA A 153 -4.95 -11.84 1.68
N VAL A 154 -3.74 -11.28 1.77
CA VAL A 154 -3.45 -9.94 1.23
C VAL A 154 -3.60 -9.93 -0.29
N LYS A 155 -3.09 -10.94 -0.98
CA LYS A 155 -3.23 -11.08 -2.44
C LYS A 155 -4.69 -11.12 -2.85
N TYR A 156 -5.50 -11.93 -2.17
CA TYR A 156 -6.93 -12.06 -2.41
C TYR A 156 -7.67 -10.73 -2.19
N ALA A 157 -7.44 -10.08 -1.04
CA ALA A 157 -8.06 -8.79 -0.72
C ALA A 157 -7.66 -7.69 -1.72
N THR A 158 -6.39 -7.65 -2.12
CA THR A 158 -5.90 -6.69 -3.13
C THR A 158 -6.54 -6.94 -4.50
N HIS A 159 -6.77 -8.22 -4.85
CA HIS A 159 -7.51 -8.55 -6.07
C HIS A 159 -8.95 -8.02 -6.01
N LEU A 160 -9.67 -8.22 -4.92
CA LEU A 160 -11.02 -7.68 -4.74
C LEU A 160 -11.02 -6.14 -4.83
N LEU A 161 -10.07 -5.48 -4.18
CA LEU A 161 -9.91 -4.03 -4.22
C LEU A 161 -9.60 -3.51 -5.63
N SER A 162 -8.89 -4.27 -6.44
CA SER A 162 -8.57 -3.87 -7.83
C SER A 162 -9.80 -3.73 -8.72
N GLN A 163 -10.91 -4.37 -8.35
CA GLN A 163 -12.18 -4.33 -9.07
C GLN A 163 -13.07 -3.13 -8.65
N GLN A 164 -12.69 -2.43 -7.57
CA GLN A 164 -13.41 -1.22 -7.15
C GLN A 164 -13.10 -0.05 -8.09
N PRO A 165 -14.00 0.96 -8.19
CA PRO A 165 -13.79 2.15 -9.01
C PRO A 165 -12.41 2.77 -8.76
N LYS A 166 -11.82 3.36 -9.80
CA LYS A 166 -10.45 3.91 -9.75
C LYS A 166 -10.34 5.12 -8.84
N GLU A 167 -11.44 5.80 -8.63
CA GLU A 167 -11.57 6.99 -7.79
C GLU A 167 -11.50 6.66 -6.30
N TYR A 168 -11.66 5.37 -5.95
CA TYR A 168 -11.58 4.94 -4.56
C TYR A 168 -10.13 4.75 -4.15
N ARG A 169 -9.75 5.35 -3.02
CA ARG A 169 -8.53 4.94 -2.30
C ARG A 169 -8.69 3.48 -1.85
N ARG A 170 -7.62 2.72 -1.88
CA ARG A 170 -7.64 1.30 -1.55
C ARG A 170 -6.84 1.01 -0.31
N ALA A 171 -7.47 0.37 0.67
CA ALA A 171 -6.80 -0.03 1.88
C ALA A 171 -7.15 -1.46 2.29
N VAL A 172 -6.21 -2.12 2.93
CA VAL A 172 -6.39 -3.37 3.67
C VAL A 172 -6.18 -3.09 5.14
N LEU A 173 -7.13 -3.49 5.98
CA LEU A 173 -6.95 -3.61 7.42
C LEU A 173 -6.68 -5.08 7.74
N LEU A 174 -5.42 -5.41 7.92
CA LEU A 174 -4.96 -6.77 8.23
C LEU A 174 -4.90 -6.98 9.74
N ILE A 175 -5.69 -7.92 10.25
CA ILE A 175 -5.69 -8.33 11.65
C ILE A 175 -5.19 -9.77 11.71
N SER A 176 -3.96 -9.96 12.14
CA SER A 176 -3.29 -11.25 12.04
C SER A 176 -2.17 -11.40 13.07
N GLU A 177 -1.61 -12.58 13.15
CA GLU A 177 -0.31 -12.76 13.76
C GLU A 177 0.82 -12.13 12.91
N THR A 178 2.06 -12.21 13.39
CA THR A 178 3.20 -11.51 12.80
C THR A 178 3.80 -12.20 11.59
N ARG A 179 3.72 -13.53 11.52
CA ARG A 179 4.40 -14.34 10.51
C ARG A 179 3.44 -15.10 9.62
N ASP A 180 3.75 -15.09 8.36
CA ASP A 180 3.07 -15.94 7.38
C ASP A 180 3.51 -17.39 7.52
N HIS A 181 2.56 -18.30 7.50
CA HIS A 181 2.80 -19.70 7.32
C HIS A 181 1.61 -20.37 6.64
N GLY A 182 1.92 -21.07 5.57
CA GLY A 182 0.94 -21.79 4.76
C GLY A 182 0.53 -21.09 3.47
N SER A 183 0.99 -19.85 3.19
CA SER A 183 0.70 -19.20 1.91
C SER A 183 1.37 -19.91 0.73
N HIS A 184 0.66 -19.95 -0.39
CA HIS A 184 1.16 -20.42 -1.69
C HIS A 184 1.70 -19.28 -2.54
N ALA A 185 1.20 -18.04 -2.31
CA ALA A 185 1.63 -16.86 -3.05
C ALA A 185 3.10 -16.52 -2.78
N ALA A 186 3.84 -16.23 -3.84
CA ALA A 186 5.19 -15.72 -3.71
C ALA A 186 5.19 -14.27 -3.21
N ILE A 187 6.16 -13.90 -2.36
CA ILE A 187 6.30 -12.53 -1.83
C ILE A 187 6.32 -11.51 -2.96
N GLN A 188 7.04 -11.80 -4.06
CA GLN A 188 7.16 -10.90 -5.20
C GLN A 188 5.81 -10.62 -5.87
N GLU A 189 4.95 -11.62 -6.01
CA GLU A 189 3.62 -11.46 -6.60
C GLU A 189 2.73 -10.55 -5.75
N VAL A 190 2.77 -10.73 -4.43
CA VAL A 190 2.01 -9.88 -3.50
C VAL A 190 2.50 -8.44 -3.54
N VAL A 191 3.83 -8.25 -3.49
CA VAL A 191 4.46 -6.93 -3.56
C VAL A 191 4.12 -6.21 -4.85
N GLN A 192 4.18 -6.93 -5.98
CA GLN A 192 3.81 -6.39 -7.27
C GLN A 192 2.34 -5.96 -7.30
N GLN A 193 1.44 -6.86 -6.95
CA GLN A 193 -0.01 -6.61 -7.00
C GLN A 193 -0.43 -5.45 -6.08
N VAL A 194 0.09 -5.40 -4.86
CA VAL A 194 -0.16 -4.30 -3.93
C VAL A 194 0.38 -2.98 -4.48
N GLY A 195 1.57 -3.02 -5.10
CA GLY A 195 2.19 -1.85 -5.73
C GLY A 195 1.40 -1.32 -6.93
N GLU A 196 0.97 -2.20 -7.83
CA GLU A 196 0.21 -1.85 -9.03
C GLU A 196 -1.19 -1.28 -8.72
N THR A 197 -1.79 -1.74 -7.62
CA THR A 197 -3.12 -1.27 -7.18
C THR A 197 -3.07 -0.06 -6.25
N ASN A 198 -1.89 0.41 -5.87
CA ASN A 198 -1.70 1.48 -4.87
C ASN A 198 -2.44 1.20 -3.56
N THR A 199 -2.54 -0.06 -3.16
CA THR A 199 -3.21 -0.46 -1.92
C THR A 199 -2.32 -0.19 -0.72
N VAL A 200 -2.85 0.48 0.30
CA VAL A 200 -2.18 0.69 1.59
C VAL A 200 -2.60 -0.41 2.56
N VAL A 201 -1.66 -1.03 3.26
CA VAL A 201 -1.95 -2.08 4.25
C VAL A 201 -1.68 -1.56 5.66
N TYR A 202 -2.73 -1.44 6.45
CA TYR A 202 -2.65 -1.21 7.89
C TYR A 202 -2.68 -2.56 8.59
N SER A 203 -1.70 -2.84 9.43
CA SER A 203 -1.61 -4.13 10.10
C SER A 203 -1.72 -3.98 11.62
N VAL A 204 -2.67 -4.71 12.19
CA VAL A 204 -2.92 -4.80 13.62
C VAL A 204 -2.62 -6.24 14.04
N ALA A 205 -1.44 -6.44 14.61
CA ALA A 205 -0.96 -7.78 14.92
C ALA A 205 -1.15 -8.13 16.40
N PHE A 206 -1.62 -9.35 16.63
CA PHE A 206 -1.60 -9.96 17.95
C PHE A 206 -0.37 -10.84 18.12
N SER A 207 0.11 -10.94 19.36
CA SER A 207 1.26 -11.79 19.68
C SER A 207 0.81 -13.06 20.38
N PRO A 208 1.01 -14.24 19.78
CA PRO A 208 0.62 -15.49 20.41
C PRO A 208 1.49 -15.88 21.61
N SER A 209 2.67 -15.27 21.78
CA SER A 209 3.52 -15.57 22.94
C SER A 209 4.40 -14.43 23.40
N LYS A 210 4.68 -14.40 24.74
CA LYS A 210 5.56 -13.40 25.39
C LYS A 210 7.03 -13.48 24.90
N THR A 211 7.43 -14.53 24.20
CA THR A 211 8.80 -14.76 23.75
C THR A 211 9.16 -13.91 22.53
N GLU A 212 8.20 -13.60 21.65
CA GLU A 212 8.42 -12.76 20.47
C GLU A 212 8.56 -11.27 20.80
N LEU A 213 8.14 -10.86 22.01
CA LEU A 213 8.23 -9.47 22.47
C LEU A 213 9.69 -8.98 22.50
N LYS A 214 10.65 -9.83 22.84
CA LYS A 214 12.07 -9.45 22.95
C LYS A 214 12.75 -9.20 21.61
N ASP A 215 12.36 -9.93 20.57
CA ASP A 215 13.00 -9.84 19.26
C ASP A 215 12.53 -8.60 18.47
N SER A 216 11.31 -8.14 18.73
CA SER A 216 10.75 -6.94 18.06
C SER A 216 11.37 -5.62 18.55
N PHE A 217 11.76 -5.53 19.81
CA PHE A 217 12.46 -4.34 20.32
C PHE A 217 13.90 -4.21 19.81
N ARG A 218 14.49 -5.29 19.30
CA ARG A 218 15.83 -5.28 18.69
C ARG A 218 15.86 -4.87 17.23
N GLY A 219 14.72 -4.92 16.53
CA GLY A 219 14.63 -4.71 15.07
C GLY A 219 14.47 -3.27 14.61
N ASN A 220 14.11 -2.32 15.49
CA ASN A 220 13.77 -0.94 15.09
C ASN A 220 14.96 0.00 14.90
N ASN A 221 16.20 -0.46 15.04
CA ASN A 221 17.42 0.35 14.88
C ASN A 221 18.24 -0.02 13.64
N ALA A 222 17.61 -0.42 12.55
CA ALA A 222 18.31 -0.57 11.27
C ALA A 222 18.46 0.78 10.54
N THR A 223 18.94 1.81 11.26
CA THR A 223 19.55 3.01 10.67
C THR A 223 21.06 2.88 10.77
N GLY A 224 21.62 1.95 10.00
CA GLY A 224 23.05 1.86 9.78
C GLY A 224 23.34 2.11 8.31
N PRO A 225 24.37 2.89 7.96
CA PRO A 225 24.81 3.09 6.59
C PRO A 225 25.66 1.90 6.14
N SER A 226 25.04 0.75 5.95
CA SER A 226 25.67 -0.35 5.21
C SER A 226 24.96 -0.43 3.88
N ALA A 227 25.34 0.46 2.99
CA ALA A 227 25.08 0.39 1.56
C ALA A 227 25.83 -0.82 0.95
N ASN A 228 25.49 -2.01 1.36
CA ASN A 228 25.84 -3.22 0.64
C ASN A 228 24.68 -3.54 -0.28
N LEU A 229 24.82 -3.17 -1.52
CA LEU A 229 24.42 -3.71 -2.84
C LEU A 229 23.44 -4.92 -2.89
N LEU A 230 22.69 -5.20 -1.82
CA LEU A 230 21.58 -6.14 -1.87
C LEU A 230 20.43 -5.45 -2.60
N SER A 231 19.98 -6.07 -3.69
CA SER A 231 18.79 -5.66 -4.41
C SER A 231 17.65 -5.33 -3.44
N PRO A 232 16.90 -4.23 -3.64
CA PRO A 232 15.74 -3.87 -2.80
C PRO A 232 14.80 -5.07 -2.57
N ILE A 233 14.68 -5.95 -3.55
CA ILE A 233 13.84 -7.14 -3.46
C ILE A 233 14.36 -8.16 -2.43
N LEU A 234 15.68 -8.33 -2.31
CA LEU A 234 16.24 -9.25 -1.31
C LEU A 234 16.03 -8.75 0.12
N MET A 235 16.15 -7.43 0.33
CA MET A 235 15.86 -6.81 1.61
C MET A 235 14.39 -6.97 1.98
N THR A 236 13.50 -6.80 1.00
CA THR A 236 12.07 -7.01 1.15
C THR A 236 11.76 -8.45 1.55
N ILE A 237 12.31 -9.45 0.85
CA ILE A 237 12.11 -10.87 1.17
C ILE A 237 12.57 -11.19 2.61
N GLN A 238 13.71 -10.66 3.05
CA GLN A 238 14.19 -10.86 4.41
C GLN A 238 13.27 -10.23 5.46
N ALA A 239 12.73 -9.04 5.19
CA ALA A 239 11.77 -8.37 6.07
C ALA A 239 10.49 -9.21 6.22
N PHE A 240 9.94 -9.72 5.10
CA PHE A 240 8.76 -10.57 5.12
C PHE A 240 8.97 -11.87 5.91
N ARG A 241 10.11 -12.53 5.79
CA ARG A 241 10.41 -13.73 6.56
C ARG A 241 10.50 -13.49 8.07
N ARG A 242 10.87 -12.30 8.50
CA ARG A 242 10.96 -11.94 9.93
C ARG A 242 9.60 -11.57 10.52
N ASN A 243 8.86 -10.73 9.83
CA ASN A 243 7.55 -10.25 10.25
C ASN A 243 6.77 -9.80 9.00
N THR A 244 5.92 -10.69 8.48
CA THR A 244 5.15 -10.47 7.26
C THR A 244 4.20 -9.28 7.41
N SER A 245 3.50 -9.21 8.54
CA SER A 245 2.51 -8.17 8.83
C SER A 245 3.15 -6.79 8.90
N ALA A 246 4.31 -6.65 9.55
CA ALA A 246 5.04 -5.38 9.58
C ALA A 246 5.64 -5.02 8.21
N ALA A 247 6.21 -6.01 7.51
CA ALA A 247 6.86 -5.77 6.22
C ALA A 247 5.89 -5.23 5.19
N ILE A 248 4.69 -5.85 5.06
CA ILE A 248 3.69 -5.40 4.09
C ILE A 248 3.13 -4.01 4.43
N ALA A 249 2.91 -3.70 5.72
CA ALA A 249 2.46 -2.39 6.16
C ALA A 249 3.49 -1.31 5.79
N HIS A 250 4.75 -1.47 6.18
CA HIS A 250 5.81 -0.49 5.89
C HIS A 250 6.08 -0.32 4.40
N LEU A 251 6.02 -1.41 3.63
CA LEU A 251 6.22 -1.38 2.18
C LEU A 251 5.20 -0.48 1.50
N THR A 252 3.94 -0.51 1.96
CA THR A 252 2.82 0.20 1.35
C THR A 252 2.61 1.62 1.90
N GLY A 253 3.34 2.00 2.94
CA GLY A 253 3.16 3.27 3.64
C GLY A 253 2.06 3.25 4.68
N GLY A 254 1.50 2.08 4.99
CA GLY A 254 0.62 1.91 6.14
C GLY A 254 1.38 1.79 7.45
N GLU A 255 0.68 1.45 8.50
CA GLU A 255 1.25 1.27 9.83
C GLU A 255 1.12 -0.15 10.33
N TYR A 256 2.07 -0.53 11.15
CA TYR A 256 2.07 -1.77 11.89
C TYR A 256 1.97 -1.48 13.38
N VAL A 257 0.90 -1.96 14.01
CA VAL A 257 0.69 -1.86 15.46
C VAL A 257 0.52 -3.25 16.07
N ARG A 258 0.84 -3.39 17.35
CA ARG A 258 0.70 -4.66 18.08
C ARG A 258 -0.13 -4.45 19.32
N PHE A 259 -0.90 -5.48 19.66
CA PHE A 259 -1.64 -5.52 20.91
C PHE A 259 -1.51 -6.90 21.57
N ASP A 260 -1.72 -6.93 22.87
CA ASP A 260 -1.69 -8.13 23.72
C ASP A 260 -2.92 -8.23 24.64
N SER A 261 -3.76 -7.19 24.62
CA SER A 261 -4.94 -7.05 25.46
C SER A 261 -5.98 -6.16 24.79
N GLN A 262 -7.25 -6.22 25.27
CA GLN A 262 -8.30 -5.33 24.81
C GLN A 262 -7.91 -3.85 24.98
N PHE A 263 -7.38 -3.47 26.14
CA PHE A 263 -6.95 -2.10 26.40
C PHE A 263 -5.83 -1.68 25.41
N GLY A 264 -4.85 -2.55 25.18
CA GLY A 264 -3.79 -2.30 24.21
C GLY A 264 -4.35 -2.18 22.80
N PHE A 265 -5.33 -2.98 22.42
CA PHE A 265 -6.03 -2.89 21.14
C PHE A 265 -6.70 -1.53 20.99
N ASP A 266 -7.54 -1.12 21.94
CA ASP A 266 -8.29 0.14 21.88
C ASP A 266 -7.35 1.36 21.78
N GLN A 267 -6.24 1.34 22.53
CA GLN A 267 -5.24 2.41 22.50
C GLN A 267 -4.53 2.49 21.14
N GLN A 268 -4.10 1.35 20.59
CA GLN A 268 -3.40 1.30 19.31
C GLN A 268 -4.31 1.71 18.15
N ILE A 269 -5.58 1.36 18.25
CA ILE A 269 -6.59 1.76 17.27
C ILE A 269 -6.80 3.28 17.26
N GLY A 270 -6.94 3.89 18.42
CA GLY A 270 -7.07 5.34 18.52
C GLY A 270 -5.87 6.07 17.89
N ASN A 271 -4.66 5.58 18.13
CA ASN A 271 -3.45 6.11 17.52
C ASN A 271 -3.47 5.91 15.99
N LEU A 272 -3.76 4.70 15.52
CA LEU A 272 -3.81 4.39 14.09
C LEU A 272 -4.81 5.27 13.35
N THR A 273 -6.03 5.42 13.88
CA THR A 273 -7.06 6.28 13.31
C THR A 273 -6.58 7.73 13.19
N ASN A 274 -6.02 8.27 14.28
CA ASN A 274 -5.46 9.61 14.28
C ASN A 274 -4.36 9.77 13.22
N HIS A 275 -3.48 8.79 13.09
CA HIS A 275 -2.39 8.81 12.11
C HIS A 275 -2.87 8.70 10.67
N VAL A 276 -3.91 7.90 10.40
CA VAL A 276 -4.45 7.72 9.04
C VAL A 276 -5.00 9.02 8.48
N HIS A 277 -5.70 9.81 9.30
CA HIS A 277 -6.29 11.09 8.89
C HIS A 277 -5.31 12.28 8.91
N ASN A 278 -4.12 12.10 9.48
CA ASN A 278 -3.14 13.18 9.67
C ASN A 278 -1.83 12.90 8.90
N ARG A 279 -1.94 12.41 7.67
CA ARG A 279 -0.81 12.14 6.78
C ARG A 279 -0.68 13.17 5.69
N TYR A 280 0.54 13.44 5.31
CA TYR A 280 0.85 14.08 4.05
C TYR A 280 0.75 13.04 2.93
N ILE A 281 0.07 13.38 1.85
CA ILE A 281 0.15 12.59 0.63
C ILE A 281 1.13 13.29 -0.29
N LEU A 282 2.35 12.81 -0.26
CA LEU A 282 3.36 13.28 -1.20
C LEU A 282 3.23 12.51 -2.51
N SER A 283 3.66 13.12 -3.60
CA SER A 283 3.74 12.47 -4.89
C SER A 283 5.02 12.84 -5.63
N PHE A 284 5.44 11.98 -6.52
CA PHE A 284 6.47 12.26 -7.51
C PHE A 284 6.20 11.47 -8.79
N GLN A 285 6.87 11.88 -9.86
CA GLN A 285 6.69 11.32 -11.18
C GLN A 285 8.05 10.94 -11.75
N PRO A 286 8.45 9.65 -11.62
CA PRO A 286 9.72 9.21 -12.17
C PRO A 286 9.71 9.32 -13.71
N PRO A 287 10.73 9.88 -14.34
CA PRO A 287 10.72 10.16 -15.78
C PRO A 287 10.72 8.90 -16.64
N SER A 288 11.38 7.83 -16.21
CA SER A 288 11.45 6.54 -16.90
C SER A 288 11.95 5.47 -15.93
N PRO A 289 11.09 4.97 -15.03
CA PRO A 289 11.50 3.97 -14.05
C PRO A 289 11.79 2.64 -14.76
N ALA A 290 12.88 1.96 -14.37
CA ALA A 290 13.12 0.59 -14.81
C ALA A 290 12.01 -0.32 -14.25
N PRO A 291 11.54 -1.34 -15.00
CA PRO A 291 10.54 -2.26 -14.48
C PRO A 291 11.03 -2.97 -13.21
N GLY A 292 10.15 -3.10 -12.21
CA GLY A 292 10.44 -3.82 -10.98
C GLY A 292 10.17 -3.00 -9.71
N LEU A 293 10.70 -3.50 -8.60
CA LEU A 293 10.56 -2.89 -7.29
C LEU A 293 11.57 -1.75 -7.10
N HIS A 294 11.05 -0.56 -6.81
CA HIS A 294 11.82 0.63 -6.50
C HIS A 294 11.75 0.96 -5.01
N GLY A 295 12.89 1.32 -4.42
CA GLY A 295 12.97 1.78 -3.03
C GLY A 295 12.73 3.27 -2.92
N ILE A 296 11.79 3.67 -2.07
CA ILE A 296 11.50 5.08 -1.74
C ILE A 296 12.09 5.41 -0.38
N ARG A 297 12.65 6.61 -0.26
CA ARG A 297 12.99 7.19 1.04
C ARG A 297 12.52 8.64 1.10
N VAL A 298 11.84 8.98 2.19
CA VAL A 298 11.44 10.35 2.51
C VAL A 298 12.27 10.84 3.69
N GLN A 299 12.81 12.05 3.57
CA GLN A 299 13.63 12.68 4.59
C GLN A 299 13.19 14.13 4.81
N LEU A 300 13.43 14.64 6.01
CA LEU A 300 13.24 16.04 6.42
C LEU A 300 14.58 16.61 6.89
N PRO A 301 15.46 17.08 5.99
CA PRO A 301 16.82 17.50 6.36
C PRO A 301 16.85 18.63 7.38
N ALA A 302 15.90 19.57 7.31
CA ALA A 302 15.78 20.70 8.24
C ALA A 302 15.17 20.33 9.60
N HIS A 303 14.56 19.13 9.73
CA HIS A 303 13.77 18.73 10.89
C HIS A 303 14.21 17.35 11.44
N SER A 304 15.51 17.19 11.73
CA SER A 304 16.10 15.92 12.15
C SER A 304 15.58 15.38 13.51
N ASN A 305 14.86 16.19 14.26
CA ASN A 305 14.20 15.82 15.52
C ASN A 305 12.84 15.14 15.31
N LEU A 306 12.29 15.18 14.11
CA LEU A 306 11.03 14.55 13.74
C LEU A 306 11.26 13.14 13.22
N ARG A 307 10.24 12.30 13.33
CA ARG A 307 10.19 10.94 12.80
C ARG A 307 9.32 10.93 11.55
N VAL A 308 9.80 10.26 10.51
CA VAL A 308 9.07 10.10 9.25
C VAL A 308 8.71 8.63 9.07
N ILE A 309 7.44 8.35 8.85
CA ILE A 309 6.90 7.04 8.49
C ILE A 309 6.26 7.19 7.12
N ALA A 310 6.85 6.61 6.10
CA ALA A 310 6.42 6.80 4.72
C ALA A 310 6.44 5.47 3.95
N ARG A 311 5.75 5.44 2.82
CA ARG A 311 5.85 4.35 1.86
C ARG A 311 7.31 4.10 1.48
N GLN A 312 7.72 2.83 1.56
CA GLN A 312 9.13 2.47 1.34
C GLN A 312 9.41 1.95 -0.06
N SER A 313 8.39 1.66 -0.85
CA SER A 313 8.59 1.14 -2.21
C SER A 313 7.36 1.33 -3.10
N TYR A 314 7.60 1.22 -4.42
CA TYR A 314 6.54 1.10 -5.41
C TYR A 314 6.97 0.09 -6.50
N TRP A 315 6.01 -0.39 -7.26
CA TRP A 315 6.28 -1.25 -8.41
C TRP A 315 6.15 -0.45 -9.70
N ALA A 316 7.21 -0.45 -10.51
CA ALA A 316 7.19 0.10 -11.86
C ALA A 316 6.87 -1.03 -12.84
N SER A 317 5.73 -0.94 -13.53
CA SER A 317 5.38 -1.90 -14.57
C SER A 317 6.17 -1.65 -15.84
N ALA A 318 6.46 -2.72 -16.59
CA ALA A 318 7.03 -2.58 -17.93
C ALA A 318 6.06 -1.77 -18.82
N PRO A 319 6.57 -0.95 -19.76
CA PRO A 319 5.72 -0.33 -20.76
C PRO A 319 4.99 -1.44 -21.53
N PRO A 320 3.72 -1.24 -21.91
CA PRO A 320 3.03 -2.18 -22.80
C PRO A 320 3.77 -2.25 -24.13
N ASP A 321 3.94 -3.48 -24.64
CA ASP A 321 4.49 -3.77 -25.97
C ASP A 321 3.66 -3.12 -27.09
#